data_3d70eab9fc35544211c38748c4230f43
#
_entry.id   3d70eab9fc35544211c38748c4230f43
#
_cell.length_a   1.000
_cell.length_b   1.000
_cell.length_c   1.000
_cell.angle_alpha   90.00
_cell.angle_beta   90.00
_cell.angle_gamma   90.00
#
_symmetry.space_group_name_H-M   'P 1'
#
loop_
_entity.id
_entity.type
_entity.pdbx_description
1 polymer ?
#
loop_
_entity_poly.entity_id
_entity_poly.type
_entity_poly.pdbx_seq_one_letter_code
_entity_poly.pdbx_strand_id
1 'polypeptide(L)'
;MNESGRAHDAGRRDRGTARALPRGFVVFCAQFAPRFPRVEPRRRMSAYVYGLMGGARRKNGWTQAEAAGETGPEGMQRLLNAASWDEDGVRDDTRGVVVQAVGDVWQGRLIVGDLSFRKRGGRSAGAAPQVSGETGRTENAQTGVFLAYASEAGVGLIDRELYLPREWTDHRDRCRAAGIDDSVKYESPEELARTMIDRALDAGVPFVWVTAGVTYGRSEHLRRSLEERGVPHIIEVPGDCRVTTANLQVRNVDTVIDELSETVWHRLSHGDGATGLRVRDWAAVDLHRSGQRHGSWLLAGRSITDPSDVTYHLCFGPVGSILSELARTADGHRAVEGCLRAARRKSGLADYQVRGYRAWYRHVTLSMVAAAYLSILETSTTDRDAGEVSHVRPVRSRPNAVAPWW
;
A
#
# COMPACT_ATOMS: atom_id res chain seq x y z
N MET A 1 -34.59 1.02 -66.89
CA MET A 1 -34.07 -0.36 -66.82
C MET A 1 -32.97 -0.40 -65.78
N ASN A 2 -33.22 -1.20 -64.75
CA ASN A 2 -32.36 -1.69 -63.69
C ASN A 2 -31.80 -0.72 -62.63
N GLU A 3 -32.58 -0.63 -61.61
CA GLU A 3 -32.20 -0.34 -60.22
C GLU A 3 -31.44 -1.53 -59.63
N SER A 4 -30.37 -1.26 -58.93
CA SER A 4 -29.71 -2.22 -58.07
C SER A 4 -29.76 -1.69 -56.64
N GLY A 5 -30.64 -2.29 -55.85
CA GLY A 5 -30.72 -2.04 -54.42
C GLY A 5 -29.43 -2.43 -53.70
N ARG A 6 -28.84 -1.52 -52.92
CA ARG A 6 -27.83 -1.84 -51.90
C ARG A 6 -28.54 -1.99 -50.56
N ALA A 7 -28.65 -3.24 -50.14
CA ALA A 7 -29.03 -3.60 -48.82
C ALA A 7 -28.00 -3.04 -47.80
N HIS A 8 -28.47 -2.25 -46.85
CA HIS A 8 -27.73 -1.91 -45.65
C HIS A 8 -27.66 -3.16 -44.74
N ASP A 9 -26.55 -3.82 -44.77
CA ASP A 9 -26.20 -4.79 -43.74
C ASP A 9 -25.78 -4.03 -42.47
N ALA A 10 -26.76 -3.78 -41.60
CA ALA A 10 -26.53 -3.26 -40.28
C ALA A 10 -25.88 -4.35 -39.43
N GLY A 11 -24.58 -4.32 -39.35
CA GLY A 11 -23.79 -5.19 -38.52
C GLY A 11 -24.38 -5.39 -37.12
N ARG A 12 -24.94 -6.55 -36.92
CA ARG A 12 -25.40 -7.10 -35.64
C ARG A 12 -24.19 -7.14 -34.72
N ARG A 13 -24.02 -6.11 -33.87
CA ARG A 13 -23.05 -6.15 -32.76
C ARG A 13 -23.38 -7.36 -31.95
N ASP A 14 -22.48 -8.32 -31.97
CA ASP A 14 -22.52 -9.52 -31.16
C ASP A 14 -22.66 -9.06 -29.68
N ARG A 15 -23.81 -9.36 -29.10
CA ARG A 15 -24.06 -9.10 -27.66
C ARG A 15 -23.18 -10.08 -26.91
N GLY A 16 -22.00 -9.61 -26.49
CA GLY A 16 -21.05 -10.40 -25.74
C GLY A 16 -21.76 -11.08 -24.57
N THR A 17 -21.89 -12.40 -24.67
CA THR A 17 -22.29 -13.24 -23.55
C THR A 17 -21.37 -12.95 -22.37
N ALA A 18 -21.94 -12.52 -21.23
CA ALA A 18 -21.19 -12.30 -19.99
C ALA A 18 -20.28 -13.51 -19.74
N ARG A 19 -19.00 -13.30 -19.77
CA ARG A 19 -18.01 -14.38 -19.58
C ARG A 19 -18.14 -14.88 -18.15
N ALA A 20 -18.40 -16.17 -17.96
CA ALA A 20 -18.48 -16.78 -16.64
C ALA A 20 -17.16 -16.54 -15.89
N LEU A 21 -17.26 -16.09 -14.64
CA LEU A 21 -16.11 -15.86 -13.77
C LEU A 21 -15.41 -17.20 -13.44
N PRO A 22 -14.07 -17.26 -13.41
CA PRO A 22 -13.35 -18.46 -13.03
C PRO A 22 -13.78 -18.96 -11.63
N ARG A 23 -13.95 -20.28 -11.47
CA ARG A 23 -14.45 -20.87 -10.23
C ARG A 23 -13.60 -20.47 -9.00
N GLY A 24 -12.28 -20.48 -9.10
CA GLY A 24 -11.39 -20.07 -8.01
C GLY A 24 -11.58 -18.60 -7.62
N PHE A 25 -11.81 -17.74 -8.61
CA PHE A 25 -12.11 -16.32 -8.35
C PHE A 25 -13.47 -16.12 -7.65
N VAL A 26 -14.48 -16.91 -8.03
CA VAL A 26 -15.79 -16.86 -7.37
C VAL A 26 -15.66 -17.27 -5.90
N VAL A 27 -14.91 -18.33 -5.60
CA VAL A 27 -14.63 -18.77 -4.23
C VAL A 27 -13.87 -17.69 -3.44
N PHE A 28 -12.88 -17.07 -4.06
CA PHE A 28 -12.17 -15.93 -3.47
C PHE A 28 -13.11 -14.77 -3.13
N CYS A 29 -13.94 -14.34 -4.05
CA CYS A 29 -14.91 -13.25 -3.83
C CYS A 29 -15.97 -13.58 -2.77
N ALA A 30 -16.28 -14.85 -2.56
CA ALA A 30 -17.27 -15.29 -1.56
C ALA A 30 -16.86 -14.91 -0.12
N GLN A 31 -15.57 -14.74 0.16
CA GLN A 31 -15.05 -14.32 1.47
C GLN A 31 -15.57 -12.92 1.87
N PHE A 32 -15.77 -12.04 0.89
CA PHE A 32 -16.25 -10.67 1.10
C PHE A 32 -17.78 -10.55 1.12
N ALA A 33 -18.50 -11.64 0.81
CA ALA A 33 -19.95 -11.64 0.70
C ALA A 33 -20.69 -11.09 1.93
N PRO A 34 -20.27 -11.34 3.18
CA PRO A 34 -20.94 -10.81 4.37
C PRO A 34 -20.97 -9.28 4.44
N ARG A 35 -20.04 -8.59 3.75
CA ARG A 35 -19.97 -7.12 3.72
C ARG A 35 -20.98 -6.47 2.77
N PHE A 36 -21.71 -7.29 2.01
CA PHE A 36 -22.68 -6.86 1.02
C PHE A 36 -24.07 -7.42 1.37
N PRO A 37 -24.95 -6.63 2.00
CA PRO A 37 -26.26 -7.11 2.46
C PRO A 37 -27.20 -7.57 1.33
N ARG A 38 -27.02 -7.02 0.11
CA ARG A 38 -27.86 -7.33 -1.05
C ARG A 38 -27.10 -8.13 -2.11
N VAL A 39 -27.83 -8.96 -2.85
CA VAL A 39 -27.28 -9.85 -3.88
C VAL A 39 -26.69 -9.08 -5.06
N GLU A 40 -27.33 -8.00 -5.51
CA GLU A 40 -26.90 -7.23 -6.67
C GLU A 40 -25.53 -6.54 -6.46
N PRO A 41 -25.29 -5.77 -5.37
CA PRO A 41 -23.98 -5.24 -5.09
C PRO A 41 -22.90 -6.32 -4.94
N ARG A 42 -23.25 -7.48 -4.37
CA ARG A 42 -22.33 -8.63 -4.23
C ARG A 42 -21.89 -9.16 -5.60
N ARG A 43 -22.84 -9.40 -6.51
CA ARG A 43 -22.52 -9.83 -7.88
C ARG A 43 -21.70 -8.80 -8.63
N ARG A 44 -22.06 -7.52 -8.51
CA ARG A 44 -21.33 -6.42 -9.15
C ARG A 44 -19.94 -6.24 -8.59
N MET A 45 -19.73 -6.45 -7.28
CA MET A 45 -18.40 -6.44 -6.67
C MET A 45 -17.50 -7.45 -7.37
N SER A 46 -17.92 -8.71 -7.49
CA SER A 46 -17.11 -9.74 -8.16
C SER A 46 -16.83 -9.39 -9.63
N ALA A 47 -17.84 -8.92 -10.36
CA ALA A 47 -17.66 -8.49 -11.75
C ALA A 47 -16.73 -7.28 -11.87
N TYR A 48 -16.87 -6.30 -10.97
CA TYR A 48 -16.03 -5.10 -10.92
C TYR A 48 -14.57 -5.45 -10.64
N VAL A 49 -14.30 -6.24 -9.59
CA VAL A 49 -12.95 -6.70 -9.24
C VAL A 49 -12.32 -7.49 -10.38
N TYR A 50 -13.08 -8.39 -11.03
CA TYR A 50 -12.60 -9.13 -12.19
C TYR A 50 -12.26 -8.21 -13.37
N GLY A 51 -13.12 -7.24 -13.65
CA GLY A 51 -12.89 -6.24 -14.69
C GLY A 51 -11.67 -5.34 -14.42
N LEU A 52 -11.38 -5.05 -13.14
CA LEU A 52 -10.16 -4.31 -12.77
C LEU A 52 -8.87 -5.06 -13.13
N MET A 53 -8.88 -6.38 -13.15
CA MET A 53 -7.75 -7.22 -13.57
C MET A 53 -7.68 -7.43 -15.08
N GLY A 54 -8.75 -7.08 -15.78
CA GLY A 54 -8.84 -7.24 -17.24
C GLY A 54 -7.91 -6.31 -18.01
N GLY A 55 -7.63 -6.67 -19.27
CA GLY A 55 -6.74 -5.93 -20.18
C GLY A 55 -7.31 -4.63 -20.77
N ALA A 56 -8.49 -4.17 -20.36
CA ALA A 56 -9.08 -2.94 -20.86
C ALA A 56 -8.18 -1.73 -20.59
N ARG A 57 -7.88 -0.94 -21.63
CA ARG A 57 -7.01 0.25 -21.56
C ARG A 57 -7.55 1.33 -20.59
N ARG A 58 -8.86 1.39 -20.40
CA ARG A 58 -9.54 2.29 -19.44
C ARG A 58 -10.55 1.47 -18.66
N LYS A 59 -10.41 1.45 -17.35
CA LYS A 59 -11.27 0.68 -16.43
C LYS A 59 -12.31 1.61 -15.81
N ASN A 60 -13.16 2.23 -16.63
CA ASN A 60 -14.24 3.10 -16.17
C ASN A 60 -15.58 2.35 -16.04
N GLY A 61 -16.63 3.02 -15.55
CA GLY A 61 -17.94 2.41 -15.35
C GLY A 61 -18.55 1.75 -16.60
N TRP A 62 -18.30 2.29 -17.80
CA TRP A 62 -18.78 1.73 -19.07
C TRP A 62 -18.04 0.43 -19.43
N THR A 63 -16.72 0.47 -19.42
CA THR A 63 -15.93 -0.73 -19.76
C THR A 63 -16.09 -1.85 -18.74
N GLN A 64 -16.32 -1.50 -17.48
CA GLN A 64 -16.63 -2.46 -16.43
C GLN A 64 -18.01 -3.09 -16.59
N ALA A 65 -19.01 -2.28 -16.96
CA ALA A 65 -20.38 -2.76 -17.25
C ALA A 65 -20.38 -3.68 -18.47
N GLU A 66 -19.71 -3.29 -19.54
CA GLU A 66 -19.59 -4.09 -20.76
C GLU A 66 -18.89 -5.45 -20.47
N ALA A 67 -17.79 -5.45 -19.71
CA ALA A 67 -17.11 -6.67 -19.29
C ALA A 67 -17.99 -7.58 -18.42
N ALA A 68 -18.92 -7.00 -17.66
CA ALA A 68 -19.89 -7.71 -16.81
C ALA A 68 -21.16 -8.15 -17.57
N GLY A 69 -21.30 -7.76 -18.85
CA GLY A 69 -22.52 -8.03 -19.65
C GLY A 69 -23.72 -7.16 -19.25
N GLU A 70 -23.51 -6.05 -18.53
CA GLU A 70 -24.53 -5.05 -18.21
C GLU A 70 -24.75 -4.11 -19.40
N THR A 71 -25.97 -3.62 -19.60
CA THR A 71 -26.36 -2.76 -20.74
C THR A 71 -25.89 -1.30 -20.57
N GLY A 72 -25.49 -0.91 -19.36
CA GLY A 72 -25.06 0.44 -19.04
C GLY A 72 -24.25 0.52 -17.76
N PRO A 73 -23.58 1.67 -17.51
CA PRO A 73 -22.65 1.84 -16.40
C PRO A 73 -23.33 2.04 -15.03
N GLU A 74 -24.67 2.21 -14.99
CA GLU A 74 -25.44 2.64 -13.82
C GLU A 74 -25.27 1.66 -12.64
N GLY A 75 -25.18 0.37 -12.95
CA GLY A 75 -24.94 -0.69 -11.97
C GLY A 75 -23.60 -0.53 -11.27
N MET A 76 -22.54 -0.35 -12.04
CA MET A 76 -21.18 -0.18 -11.54
C MET A 76 -21.01 1.18 -10.83
N GLN A 77 -21.61 2.23 -11.37
CA GLN A 77 -21.61 3.55 -10.72
C GLN A 77 -22.37 3.52 -9.39
N ARG A 78 -23.49 2.81 -9.31
CA ARG A 78 -24.25 2.62 -8.07
C ARG A 78 -23.46 1.84 -7.03
N LEU A 79 -22.70 0.82 -7.43
CA LEU A 79 -21.82 0.06 -6.54
C LEU A 79 -20.86 0.98 -5.79
N LEU A 80 -20.26 1.94 -6.48
CA LEU A 80 -19.28 2.85 -5.90
C LEU A 80 -19.93 4.03 -5.16
N ASN A 81 -21.04 4.60 -5.67
CA ASN A 81 -21.55 5.87 -5.16
C ASN A 81 -22.72 5.70 -4.15
N ALA A 82 -23.59 4.71 -4.33
CA ALA A 82 -24.88 4.69 -3.61
C ALA A 82 -25.26 3.35 -2.97
N ALA A 83 -24.67 2.22 -3.39
CA ALA A 83 -25.01 0.92 -2.81
C ALA A 83 -24.59 0.87 -1.33
N SER A 84 -25.41 0.19 -0.51
CA SER A 84 -25.06 -0.05 0.89
C SER A 84 -24.15 -1.27 0.99
N TRP A 85 -22.90 -1.06 1.42
CA TRP A 85 -21.95 -2.09 1.76
C TRP A 85 -20.81 -1.47 2.61
N ASP A 86 -20.10 -2.31 3.33
CA ASP A 86 -19.08 -1.95 4.30
C ASP A 86 -17.69 -1.98 3.65
N GLU A 87 -17.23 -0.82 3.20
CA GLU A 87 -15.92 -0.67 2.55
C GLU A 87 -14.73 -0.86 3.51
N ASP A 88 -14.94 -0.60 4.81
CA ASP A 88 -13.89 -0.82 5.81
C ASP A 88 -13.81 -2.29 6.20
N GLY A 89 -14.94 -2.96 6.34
CA GLY A 89 -14.96 -4.41 6.54
C GLY A 89 -14.34 -5.17 5.36
N VAL A 90 -14.56 -4.73 4.10
CA VAL A 90 -13.88 -5.32 2.93
C VAL A 90 -12.37 -5.09 3.00
N ARG A 91 -11.91 -3.90 3.45
CA ARG A 91 -10.48 -3.66 3.71
C ARG A 91 -9.92 -4.61 4.75
N ASP A 92 -10.63 -4.80 5.87
CA ASP A 92 -10.20 -5.68 6.95
C ASP A 92 -10.13 -7.15 6.51
N ASP A 93 -11.12 -7.60 5.75
CA ASP A 93 -11.11 -8.94 5.14
C ASP A 93 -9.95 -9.07 4.14
N THR A 94 -9.66 -8.03 3.35
CA THR A 94 -8.51 -8.00 2.41
C THR A 94 -7.19 -8.11 3.16
N ARG A 95 -7.03 -7.39 4.29
CA ARG A 95 -5.87 -7.52 5.17
C ARG A 95 -5.71 -8.96 5.65
N GLY A 96 -6.79 -9.59 6.13
CA GLY A 96 -6.79 -10.99 6.56
C GLY A 96 -6.34 -11.94 5.45
N VAL A 97 -6.84 -11.77 4.24
CA VAL A 97 -6.47 -12.56 3.05
C VAL A 97 -4.99 -12.39 2.70
N VAL A 98 -4.48 -11.18 2.69
CA VAL A 98 -3.04 -10.92 2.41
C VAL A 98 -2.17 -11.54 3.49
N VAL A 99 -2.48 -11.32 4.77
CA VAL A 99 -1.71 -11.89 5.89
C VAL A 99 -1.77 -13.42 5.87
N GLN A 100 -2.90 -14.02 5.51
CA GLN A 100 -2.98 -15.48 5.37
C GLN A 100 -2.09 -16.01 4.24
N ALA A 101 -1.94 -15.27 3.15
CA ALA A 101 -1.17 -15.70 1.98
C ALA A 101 0.34 -15.50 2.15
N VAL A 102 0.75 -14.36 2.73
CA VAL A 102 2.16 -13.97 2.79
C VAL A 102 2.64 -13.64 4.20
N GLY A 103 1.84 -13.95 5.24
CA GLY A 103 2.16 -13.64 6.63
C GLY A 103 3.34 -14.44 7.16
N ASP A 104 4.25 -13.76 7.86
CA ASP A 104 5.43 -14.36 8.51
C ASP A 104 5.69 -13.66 9.85
N VAL A 105 5.74 -14.44 10.92
CA VAL A 105 5.94 -13.92 12.28
C VAL A 105 7.38 -13.46 12.55
N TRP A 106 8.33 -13.90 11.74
CA TRP A 106 9.77 -13.64 11.93
C TRP A 106 10.34 -12.62 10.96
N GLN A 107 9.67 -12.42 9.81
CA GLN A 107 10.18 -11.59 8.73
C GLN A 107 9.13 -10.61 8.18
N GLY A 108 7.90 -10.68 8.70
CA GLY A 108 6.82 -9.78 8.31
C GLY A 108 7.18 -8.31 8.55
N ARG A 109 6.84 -7.46 7.59
CA ARG A 109 7.09 -6.01 7.67
C ARG A 109 5.85 -5.24 7.26
N LEU A 110 5.56 -4.17 7.99
CA LEU A 110 4.62 -3.14 7.57
C LEU A 110 5.38 -2.04 6.83
N ILE A 111 4.90 -1.66 5.66
CA ILE A 111 5.56 -0.66 4.82
C ILE A 111 4.56 0.43 4.49
N VAL A 112 4.85 1.67 4.92
CA VAL A 112 4.05 2.85 4.60
C VAL A 112 4.52 3.44 3.27
N GLY A 113 3.58 3.73 2.39
CA GLY A 113 3.85 4.41 1.13
C GLY A 113 2.68 5.27 0.69
N ASP A 114 2.89 6.13 -0.28
CA ASP A 114 1.84 6.97 -0.84
C ASP A 114 1.84 6.91 -2.37
N LEU A 115 0.70 7.27 -2.94
CA LEU A 115 0.53 7.35 -4.39
C LEU A 115 -0.29 8.59 -4.75
N SER A 116 0.25 9.40 -5.65
CA SER A 116 -0.43 10.56 -6.20
C SER A 116 -1.22 10.21 -7.45
N PHE A 117 -2.48 10.64 -7.48
CA PHE A 117 -3.42 10.47 -8.58
C PHE A 117 -3.69 11.82 -9.24
N ARG A 118 -3.08 12.10 -10.38
CA ARG A 118 -3.28 13.36 -11.11
C ARG A 118 -4.76 13.62 -11.43
N LYS A 119 -5.22 14.84 -11.19
CA LYS A 119 -6.58 15.29 -11.47
C LYS A 119 -6.59 16.55 -12.35
N ARG A 120 -7.55 16.59 -13.28
CA ARG A 120 -7.71 17.74 -14.18
C ARG A 120 -8.50 18.91 -13.57
N GLY A 121 -9.13 18.70 -12.42
CA GLY A 121 -9.96 19.71 -11.75
C GLY A 121 -10.06 19.49 -10.24
N GLY A 122 -10.57 20.49 -9.53
CA GLY A 122 -10.60 20.53 -8.06
C GLY A 122 -11.82 19.91 -7.38
N ARG A 123 -12.73 19.22 -8.12
CA ARG A 123 -13.98 18.69 -7.55
C ARG A 123 -13.86 17.31 -6.92
N SER A 124 -12.78 16.58 -7.18
CA SER A 124 -12.56 15.27 -6.54
C SER A 124 -12.10 15.48 -5.11
N ALA A 125 -12.65 14.73 -4.15
CA ALA A 125 -12.28 14.84 -2.73
C ALA A 125 -10.76 14.75 -2.55
N GLY A 126 -10.15 15.69 -1.83
CA GLY A 126 -8.69 15.76 -1.61
C GLY A 126 -7.86 16.27 -2.78
N ALA A 127 -8.47 16.60 -3.94
CA ALA A 127 -7.71 17.15 -5.08
C ALA A 127 -7.27 18.59 -4.82
N ALA A 128 -5.97 18.82 -4.82
CA ALA A 128 -5.31 20.10 -4.62
C ALA A 128 -3.91 20.07 -5.25
N PRO A 129 -3.25 21.23 -5.42
CA PRO A 129 -1.83 21.28 -5.74
C PRO A 129 -1.02 20.59 -4.63
N GLN A 130 -0.32 19.52 -4.94
CA GLN A 130 0.48 18.72 -4.02
C GLN A 130 1.81 18.36 -4.67
N VAL A 131 2.86 18.24 -3.87
CA VAL A 131 4.15 17.73 -4.37
C VAL A 131 3.99 16.23 -4.63
N SER A 132 4.21 15.83 -5.87
CA SER A 132 4.19 14.43 -6.24
C SER A 132 5.48 13.74 -5.79
N GLY A 133 5.37 12.69 -4.98
CA GLY A 133 6.51 11.85 -4.60
C GLY A 133 7.19 11.18 -5.80
N GLU A 134 6.45 10.97 -6.89
CA GLU A 134 6.93 10.34 -8.12
C GLU A 134 7.75 11.30 -9.00
N THR A 135 7.40 12.58 -9.05
CA THR A 135 8.01 13.57 -9.95
C THR A 135 8.75 14.70 -9.25
N GLY A 136 8.60 14.85 -7.93
CA GLY A 136 9.09 15.98 -7.14
C GLY A 136 8.45 17.33 -7.50
N ARG A 137 7.45 17.37 -8.40
CA ARG A 137 6.80 18.59 -8.88
C ARG A 137 5.45 18.79 -8.22
N THR A 138 5.05 20.05 -8.07
CA THR A 138 3.70 20.37 -7.63
C THR A 138 2.71 20.11 -8.77
N GLU A 139 1.78 19.19 -8.55
CA GLU A 139 0.74 18.80 -9.49
C GLU A 139 -0.63 18.82 -8.79
N ASN A 140 -1.71 19.09 -9.56
CA ASN A 140 -3.05 18.92 -9.02
C ASN A 140 -3.38 17.43 -8.92
N ALA A 141 -3.38 16.91 -7.70
CA ALA A 141 -3.51 15.47 -7.43
C ALA A 141 -4.34 15.20 -6.17
N GLN A 142 -4.84 13.97 -6.09
CA GLN A 142 -5.24 13.33 -4.83
C GLN A 142 -4.07 12.47 -4.37
N THR A 143 -3.78 12.44 -3.07
CA THR A 143 -2.77 11.54 -2.51
C THR A 143 -3.45 10.49 -1.64
N GLY A 144 -3.26 9.23 -1.97
CA GLY A 144 -3.63 8.11 -1.11
C GLY A 144 -2.41 7.62 -0.34
N VAL A 145 -2.56 7.46 0.97
CA VAL A 145 -1.59 6.81 1.85
C VAL A 145 -1.97 5.34 1.97
N PHE A 146 -1.00 4.45 1.88
CA PHE A 146 -1.21 3.01 1.87
C PHE A 146 -0.32 2.32 2.89
N LEU A 147 -0.83 1.24 3.46
CA LEU A 147 -0.05 0.30 4.24
C LEU A 147 0.06 -1.01 3.46
N ALA A 148 1.27 -1.46 3.21
CA ALA A 148 1.55 -2.77 2.64
C ALA A 148 2.10 -3.70 3.72
N TYR A 149 1.84 -4.98 3.55
CA TYR A 149 2.51 -6.07 4.26
C TYR A 149 3.47 -6.77 3.31
N ALA A 150 4.68 -7.05 3.77
CA ALA A 150 5.69 -7.76 2.99
C ALA A 150 6.43 -8.81 3.82
N SER A 151 6.74 -9.95 3.19
CA SER A 151 7.64 -10.99 3.68
C SER A 151 8.43 -11.58 2.50
N GLU A 152 9.18 -12.64 2.72
CA GLU A 152 9.82 -13.40 1.63
C GLU A 152 8.79 -14.08 0.70
N ALA A 153 7.60 -14.39 1.22
CA ALA A 153 6.53 -15.00 0.44
C ALA A 153 5.86 -14.01 -0.54
N GLY A 154 5.99 -12.70 -0.33
CA GLY A 154 5.41 -11.70 -1.22
C GLY A 154 5.01 -10.40 -0.53
N VAL A 155 4.27 -9.57 -1.27
CA VAL A 155 3.81 -8.24 -0.81
C VAL A 155 2.36 -8.00 -1.21
N GLY A 156 1.58 -7.35 -0.33
CA GLY A 156 0.21 -6.95 -0.61
C GLY A 156 -0.23 -5.70 0.16
N LEU A 157 -1.16 -4.93 -0.43
CA LEU A 157 -1.76 -3.77 0.24
C LEU A 157 -2.78 -4.25 1.26
N ILE A 158 -2.69 -3.74 2.50
CA ILE A 158 -3.56 -4.14 3.62
C ILE A 158 -4.41 -3.00 4.18
N ASP A 159 -4.06 -1.73 3.88
CA ASP A 159 -4.84 -0.57 4.31
C ASP A 159 -4.63 0.63 3.39
N ARG A 160 -5.52 1.64 3.50
CA ARG A 160 -5.55 2.86 2.68
C ARG A 160 -6.21 4.02 3.41
N GLU A 161 -5.71 5.22 3.17
CA GLU A 161 -6.33 6.47 3.59
C GLU A 161 -6.23 7.53 2.49
N LEU A 162 -7.24 8.40 2.37
CA LEU A 162 -7.18 9.54 1.48
C LEU A 162 -6.69 10.76 2.24
N TYR A 163 -5.55 11.30 1.84
CA TYR A 163 -5.06 12.55 2.39
C TYR A 163 -5.94 13.73 1.95
N LEU A 164 -6.42 14.48 2.92
CA LEU A 164 -7.20 15.71 2.72
C LEU A 164 -6.35 16.92 3.13
N PRO A 165 -5.78 17.67 2.17
CA PRO A 165 -5.04 18.90 2.47
C PRO A 165 -5.91 19.93 3.23
N ARG A 166 -5.28 20.86 3.97
CA ARG A 166 -5.98 21.92 4.70
C ARG A 166 -6.94 22.75 3.83
N GLU A 167 -6.59 22.95 2.56
CA GLU A 167 -7.48 23.57 1.55
C GLU A 167 -8.83 22.87 1.39
N TRP A 168 -8.95 21.62 1.84
CA TRP A 168 -10.21 20.88 1.90
C TRP A 168 -10.83 21.01 3.28
N THR A 169 -10.11 20.64 4.33
CA THR A 169 -10.66 20.56 5.69
C THR A 169 -11.05 21.90 6.28
N ASP A 170 -10.43 22.99 5.81
CA ASP A 170 -10.77 24.36 6.21
C ASP A 170 -12.00 24.91 5.46
N HIS A 171 -12.48 24.22 4.39
CA HIS A 171 -13.63 24.63 3.59
C HIS A 171 -14.77 23.61 3.68
N ARG A 172 -15.56 23.69 4.74
CA ARG A 172 -16.62 22.71 5.06
C ARG A 172 -17.66 22.52 3.96
N ASP A 173 -18.05 23.58 3.26
CA ASP A 173 -19.02 23.47 2.14
C ASP A 173 -18.45 22.64 0.98
N ARG A 174 -17.16 22.78 0.71
CA ARG A 174 -16.44 21.95 -0.27
C ARG A 174 -16.40 20.47 0.18
N CYS A 175 -16.14 20.23 1.46
CA CYS A 175 -16.18 18.90 2.06
C CYS A 175 -17.55 18.26 1.89
N ARG A 176 -18.63 18.95 2.30
CA ARG A 176 -20.00 18.45 2.18
C ARG A 176 -20.39 18.14 0.74
N ALA A 177 -20.02 19.01 -0.21
CA ALA A 177 -20.26 18.79 -1.64
C ALA A 177 -19.55 17.53 -2.20
N ALA A 178 -18.47 17.09 -1.59
CA ALA A 178 -17.75 15.85 -1.92
C ALA A 178 -18.17 14.65 -1.07
N GLY A 179 -19.15 14.80 -0.17
CA GLY A 179 -19.64 13.75 0.74
C GLY A 179 -18.65 13.44 1.88
N ILE A 180 -17.85 14.42 2.29
CA ILE A 180 -16.97 14.31 3.46
C ILE A 180 -17.76 14.79 4.68
N ASP A 181 -17.85 13.92 5.70
CA ASP A 181 -18.55 14.21 6.94
C ASP A 181 -17.88 15.35 7.72
N ASP A 182 -18.67 16.12 8.47
CA ASP A 182 -18.17 17.25 9.27
C ASP A 182 -17.25 16.81 10.43
N SER A 183 -17.32 15.54 10.84
CA SER A 183 -16.42 14.97 11.84
C SER A 183 -15.01 14.72 11.33
N VAL A 184 -14.83 14.59 9.99
CA VAL A 184 -13.52 14.38 9.37
C VAL A 184 -12.69 15.66 9.52
N LYS A 185 -11.59 15.56 10.26
CA LYS A 185 -10.64 16.65 10.51
C LYS A 185 -9.42 16.52 9.61
N TYR A 186 -8.57 17.54 9.63
CA TYR A 186 -7.26 17.46 9.02
C TYR A 186 -6.41 16.44 9.77
N GLU A 187 -5.79 15.55 9.01
CA GLU A 187 -4.74 14.65 9.47
C GLU A 187 -3.60 14.71 8.46
N SER A 188 -2.38 14.80 8.96
CA SER A 188 -1.19 14.73 8.12
C SER A 188 -0.99 13.31 7.56
N PRO A 189 -0.21 13.11 6.49
CA PRO A 189 0.11 11.77 5.99
C PRO A 189 0.69 10.85 7.06
N GLU A 190 1.47 11.40 7.99
CA GLU A 190 2.07 10.66 9.10
C GLU A 190 1.04 10.21 10.13
N GLU A 191 0.03 11.05 10.43
CA GLU A 191 -1.09 10.69 11.30
C GLU A 191 -1.96 9.60 10.67
N LEU A 192 -2.22 9.70 9.36
CA LEU A 192 -2.91 8.64 8.60
C LEU A 192 -2.12 7.33 8.62
N ALA A 193 -0.80 7.40 8.44
CA ALA A 193 0.07 6.24 8.53
C ALA A 193 0.03 5.59 9.92
N ARG A 194 0.11 6.40 10.99
CA ARG A 194 -0.03 5.93 12.37
C ARG A 194 -1.37 5.22 12.60
N THR A 195 -2.47 5.82 12.15
CA THR A 195 -3.80 5.23 12.26
C THR A 195 -3.90 3.86 11.57
N MET A 196 -3.28 3.69 10.40
CA MET A 196 -3.24 2.40 9.70
C MET A 196 -2.37 1.38 10.43
N ILE A 197 -1.22 1.79 10.99
CA ILE A 197 -0.34 0.92 11.78
C ILE A 197 -1.08 0.47 13.05
N ASP A 198 -1.78 1.38 13.74
CA ASP A 198 -2.57 1.06 14.93
C ASP A 198 -3.65 0.02 14.61
N ARG A 199 -4.38 0.17 13.50
CA ARG A 199 -5.36 -0.83 13.03
C ARG A 199 -4.73 -2.19 12.72
N ALA A 200 -3.50 -2.21 12.20
CA ALA A 200 -2.79 -3.46 11.96
C ALA A 200 -2.37 -4.15 13.26
N LEU A 201 -1.89 -3.38 14.25
CA LEU A 201 -1.59 -3.87 15.60
C LEU A 201 -2.83 -4.44 16.28
N ASP A 202 -3.94 -3.69 16.28
CA ASP A 202 -5.20 -4.09 16.91
C ASP A 202 -5.80 -5.35 16.24
N ALA A 203 -5.52 -5.55 14.95
CA ALA A 203 -5.92 -6.75 14.20
C ALA A 203 -4.97 -7.94 14.41
N GLY A 204 -3.91 -7.80 15.20
CA GLY A 204 -2.93 -8.87 15.44
C GLY A 204 -2.13 -9.27 14.20
N VAL A 205 -1.89 -8.34 13.27
CA VAL A 205 -1.05 -8.60 12.09
C VAL A 205 0.37 -8.94 12.57
N PRO A 206 0.93 -10.10 12.18
CA PRO A 206 2.28 -10.48 12.59
C PRO A 206 3.32 -9.68 11.78
N PHE A 207 4.15 -8.88 12.45
CA PHE A 207 5.27 -8.19 11.82
C PHE A 207 6.40 -7.95 12.82
N VAL A 208 7.61 -7.74 12.31
CA VAL A 208 8.81 -7.46 13.10
C VAL A 208 9.20 -5.99 12.99
N TRP A 209 9.01 -5.38 11.82
CA TRP A 209 9.44 -4.02 11.54
C TRP A 209 8.35 -3.20 10.84
N VAL A 210 8.31 -1.90 11.17
CA VAL A 210 7.62 -0.89 10.37
C VAL A 210 8.66 -0.12 9.57
N THR A 211 8.42 0.12 8.27
CA THR A 211 9.29 0.96 7.45
C THR A 211 8.50 2.07 6.75
N ALA A 212 9.12 3.22 6.58
CA ALA A 212 8.52 4.36 5.89
C ALA A 212 9.62 5.21 5.22
N GLY A 213 9.27 5.86 4.12
CA GLY A 213 10.17 6.73 3.36
C GLY A 213 10.35 8.11 4.00
N VAL A 214 11.22 8.92 3.38
CA VAL A 214 11.67 10.22 3.88
C VAL A 214 10.54 11.22 4.14
N THR A 215 9.43 11.13 3.42
CA THR A 215 8.23 11.97 3.67
C THR A 215 7.73 11.80 5.10
N TYR A 216 7.68 10.58 5.59
CA TYR A 216 7.21 10.23 6.94
C TYR A 216 8.30 10.44 8.01
N GLY A 217 9.56 10.38 7.63
CA GLY A 217 10.69 10.51 8.53
C GLY A 217 10.92 11.93 9.06
N ARG A 218 10.37 12.95 8.40
CA ARG A 218 10.40 14.33 8.93
C ARG A 218 9.58 14.50 10.21
N SER A 219 8.60 13.63 10.44
CA SER A 219 7.73 13.68 11.60
C SER A 219 8.37 12.98 12.81
N GLU A 220 8.88 13.78 13.74
CA GLU A 220 9.31 13.27 15.06
C GLU A 220 8.14 12.64 15.82
N HIS A 221 6.93 13.20 15.64
CA HIS A 221 5.73 12.71 16.32
C HIS A 221 5.42 11.26 15.95
N LEU A 222 5.51 10.89 14.65
CA LEU A 222 5.29 9.50 14.21
C LEU A 222 6.30 8.56 14.87
N ARG A 223 7.60 8.88 14.82
CA ARG A 223 8.65 8.04 15.44
C ARG A 223 8.42 7.88 16.94
N ARG A 224 8.20 8.98 17.65
CA ARG A 224 7.93 8.94 19.10
C ARG A 224 6.70 8.10 19.44
N SER A 225 5.61 8.25 18.69
CA SER A 225 4.39 7.44 18.91
C SER A 225 4.65 5.94 18.73
N LEU A 226 5.48 5.54 17.74
CA LEU A 226 5.89 4.14 17.57
C LEU A 226 6.80 3.66 18.70
N GLU A 227 7.75 4.48 19.15
CA GLU A 227 8.65 4.19 20.26
C GLU A 227 7.89 4.00 21.58
N GLU A 228 6.93 4.88 21.89
CA GLU A 228 6.07 4.79 23.08
C GLU A 228 5.26 3.49 23.10
N ARG A 229 4.88 2.97 21.95
CA ARG A 229 4.20 1.69 21.81
C ARG A 229 5.16 0.50 21.69
N GLY A 230 6.46 0.72 21.76
CA GLY A 230 7.48 -0.33 21.60
C GLY A 230 7.50 -0.95 20.20
N VAL A 231 7.02 -0.25 19.17
CA VAL A 231 6.95 -0.74 17.80
C VAL A 231 8.29 -0.57 17.09
N PRO A 232 9.00 -1.65 16.73
CA PRO A 232 10.26 -1.54 16.00
C PRO A 232 10.06 -0.92 14.63
N HIS A 233 10.93 0.03 14.27
CA HIS A 233 10.81 0.71 13.00
C HIS A 233 12.16 1.15 12.41
N ILE A 234 12.18 1.27 11.10
CA ILE A 234 13.30 1.82 10.31
C ILE A 234 12.69 2.84 9.34
N ILE A 235 12.92 4.11 9.61
CA ILE A 235 12.29 5.20 8.86
C ILE A 235 13.39 6.04 8.21
N GLU A 236 13.29 6.21 6.89
CA GLU A 236 14.19 7.07 6.13
C GLU A 236 13.99 8.53 6.54
N VAL A 237 15.10 9.26 6.76
CA VAL A 237 15.11 10.66 7.17
C VAL A 237 15.99 11.51 6.25
N PRO A 238 15.74 12.82 6.12
CA PRO A 238 16.62 13.69 5.38
C PRO A 238 17.93 13.96 6.14
N GLY A 239 18.99 14.36 5.43
CA GLY A 239 20.32 14.61 5.99
C GLY A 239 20.35 15.69 7.08
N ASP A 240 19.45 16.67 7.01
CA ASP A 240 19.28 17.74 8.01
C ASP A 240 18.50 17.32 9.28
N CYS A 241 18.09 16.05 9.37
CA CYS A 241 17.42 15.52 10.56
C CYS A 241 18.40 15.53 11.76
N ARG A 242 17.91 16.00 12.90
CA ARG A 242 18.71 16.10 14.14
C ARG A 242 18.58 14.85 14.99
N VAL A 243 19.70 14.36 15.48
CA VAL A 243 19.76 13.19 16.38
C VAL A 243 20.63 13.50 17.59
N THR A 244 20.37 12.79 18.69
CA THR A 244 21.22 12.81 19.87
C THR A 244 22.15 11.59 19.82
N THR A 245 23.45 11.83 19.65
CA THR A 245 24.47 10.79 19.62
C THR A 245 24.69 10.17 21.00
N ALA A 246 25.38 9.03 21.08
CA ALA A 246 25.63 8.32 22.33
C ALA A 246 26.36 9.19 23.38
N ASN A 247 27.14 10.17 22.94
CA ASN A 247 27.82 11.15 23.82
C ASN A 247 26.97 12.39 24.13
N LEU A 248 25.65 12.34 23.93
CA LEU A 248 24.67 13.39 24.23
C LEU A 248 24.81 14.68 23.41
N GLN A 249 25.49 14.63 22.28
CA GLN A 249 25.55 15.75 21.35
C GLN A 249 24.38 15.71 20.37
N VAL A 250 23.77 16.87 20.12
CA VAL A 250 22.70 17.00 19.11
C VAL A 250 23.32 17.44 17.80
N ARG A 251 23.23 16.60 16.76
CA ARG A 251 23.87 16.79 15.46
C ARG A 251 22.95 16.42 14.31
N ASN A 252 23.24 16.90 13.11
CA ASN A 252 22.57 16.44 11.90
C ASN A 252 23.08 15.06 11.50
N VAL A 253 22.18 14.24 10.92
CA VAL A 253 22.55 12.86 10.53
C VAL A 253 23.61 12.81 9.46
N ASP A 254 23.58 13.72 8.45
CA ASP A 254 24.62 13.84 7.43
C ASP A 254 26.01 14.09 8.05
N THR A 255 26.09 15.05 8.96
CA THR A 255 27.35 15.39 9.65
C THR A 255 27.90 14.23 10.48
N VAL A 256 27.03 13.45 11.14
CA VAL A 256 27.45 12.26 11.89
C VAL A 256 28.03 11.19 10.97
N ILE A 257 27.43 11.00 9.80
CA ILE A 257 27.84 9.97 8.84
C ILE A 257 29.10 10.40 8.07
N ASP A 258 29.25 11.67 7.72
CA ASP A 258 30.43 12.19 7.01
C ASP A 258 31.74 12.06 7.81
N GLU A 259 31.64 11.99 9.14
CA GLU A 259 32.81 11.81 10.04
C GLU A 259 33.21 10.34 10.23
N LEU A 260 32.44 9.39 9.65
CA LEU A 260 32.76 7.98 9.81
C LEU A 260 34.00 7.59 9.02
N SER A 261 34.87 6.80 9.66
CA SER A 261 35.99 6.15 8.97
C SER A 261 35.47 5.18 7.89
N GLU A 262 36.17 5.07 6.79
CA GLU A 262 35.89 4.09 5.73
C GLU A 262 35.85 2.64 6.24
N THR A 263 36.54 2.35 7.34
CA THR A 263 36.61 1.01 7.94
C THR A 263 35.28 0.53 8.58
N VAL A 264 34.32 1.43 8.86
CA VAL A 264 33.03 1.06 9.45
C VAL A 264 31.96 0.76 8.40
N TRP A 265 32.27 0.99 7.12
CA TRP A 265 31.35 0.68 6.04
C TRP A 265 31.49 -0.77 5.60
N HIS A 266 30.36 -1.47 5.56
CA HIS A 266 30.30 -2.87 5.19
C HIS A 266 29.49 -3.03 3.90
N ARG A 267 30.10 -3.69 2.91
CA ARG A 267 29.43 -4.02 1.65
C ARG A 267 28.46 -5.14 1.88
N LEU A 268 27.17 -4.85 1.72
CA LEU A 268 26.09 -5.83 1.85
C LEU A 268 25.31 -5.90 0.54
N SER A 269 24.91 -7.13 0.24
CA SER A 269 24.10 -7.44 -0.93
C SER A 269 22.72 -7.90 -0.46
N HIS A 270 21.71 -7.17 -0.85
CA HIS A 270 20.32 -7.52 -0.55
C HIS A 270 19.52 -7.54 -1.85
N GLY A 271 18.54 -8.42 -1.97
CA GLY A 271 17.62 -8.46 -3.10
C GLY A 271 16.37 -9.21 -2.68
N ASP A 272 15.21 -8.70 -3.08
CA ASP A 272 14.06 -9.52 -3.31
C ASP A 272 14.17 -10.05 -4.75
N GLY A 273 13.82 -11.29 -5.00
CA GLY A 273 13.96 -11.91 -6.32
C GLY A 273 13.27 -11.16 -7.48
N ALA A 274 12.49 -10.11 -7.17
CA ALA A 274 11.73 -9.31 -8.12
C ALA A 274 12.48 -8.07 -8.63
N THR A 275 13.38 -7.47 -7.83
CA THR A 275 14.09 -6.23 -8.18
C THR A 275 15.58 -6.43 -8.50
N GLY A 276 16.07 -7.67 -8.36
CA GLY A 276 17.47 -8.02 -8.56
C GLY A 276 18.35 -7.71 -7.35
N LEU A 277 19.58 -8.25 -7.40
CA LEU A 277 20.56 -8.09 -6.34
C LEU A 277 21.04 -6.64 -6.28
N ARG A 278 20.88 -5.99 -5.12
CA ARG A 278 21.43 -4.66 -4.86
C ARG A 278 22.61 -4.77 -3.93
N VAL A 279 23.67 -4.05 -4.28
CA VAL A 279 24.87 -3.98 -3.46
C VAL A 279 25.08 -2.51 -3.06
N ARG A 280 25.12 -2.26 -1.76
CA ARG A 280 25.41 -0.94 -1.17
C ARG A 280 26.42 -1.10 -0.03
N ASP A 281 27.13 -0.04 0.30
CA ASP A 281 27.89 0.02 1.53
C ASP A 281 27.02 0.58 2.64
N TRP A 282 27.02 -0.07 3.80
CA TRP A 282 26.17 0.26 4.95
C TRP A 282 27.02 0.50 6.20
N ALA A 283 26.60 1.50 6.99
CA ALA A 283 27.17 1.78 8.30
C ALA A 283 26.05 2.07 9.29
N ALA A 284 26.25 1.71 10.57
CA ALA A 284 25.34 2.03 11.65
C ALA A 284 26.09 2.66 12.82
N VAL A 285 25.47 3.66 13.43
CA VAL A 285 25.98 4.39 14.59
C VAL A 285 24.96 4.30 15.71
N ASP A 286 25.40 3.91 16.90
CA ASP A 286 24.54 3.92 18.10
C ASP A 286 24.13 5.36 18.46
N LEU A 287 22.84 5.55 18.69
CA LEU A 287 22.28 6.79 19.19
C LEU A 287 22.02 6.72 20.70
N HIS A 288 21.85 7.89 21.31
CA HIS A 288 21.46 7.96 22.72
C HIS A 288 20.11 7.27 22.95
N ARG A 289 20.00 6.50 24.03
CA ARG A 289 18.80 5.76 24.44
C ARG A 289 18.36 6.16 25.84
N SER A 290 17.09 6.39 26.00
CA SER A 290 16.44 6.58 27.30
C SER A 290 15.79 5.28 27.80
N GLY A 291 16.47 4.11 27.70
CA GLY A 291 15.93 2.83 28.15
C GLY A 291 16.83 1.64 27.80
N GLN A 292 16.54 0.48 28.41
CA GLN A 292 17.40 -0.72 28.27
C GLN A 292 16.85 -1.79 27.31
N ARG A 293 15.56 -1.72 26.92
CA ARG A 293 14.92 -2.79 26.15
C ARG A 293 15.07 -2.69 24.63
N HIS A 294 15.21 -1.47 24.09
CA HIS A 294 15.33 -1.24 22.66
C HIS A 294 16.62 -0.50 22.35
N GLY A 295 17.19 -0.78 21.18
CA GLY A 295 18.28 -0.04 20.59
C GLY A 295 17.79 1.11 19.73
N SER A 296 18.61 2.13 19.55
CA SER A 296 18.39 3.20 18.57
C SER A 296 19.65 3.39 17.75
N TRP A 297 19.51 3.43 16.43
CA TRP A 297 20.65 3.53 15.52
C TRP A 297 20.37 4.56 14.42
N LEU A 298 21.41 5.27 14.03
CA LEU A 298 21.48 5.95 12.75
C LEU A 298 22.11 4.97 11.74
N LEU A 299 21.33 4.54 10.75
CA LEU A 299 21.78 3.66 9.67
C LEU A 299 21.96 4.48 8.40
N ALA A 300 23.09 4.34 7.73
CA ALA A 300 23.34 4.96 6.43
C ALA A 300 23.67 3.90 5.38
N GLY A 301 23.11 4.10 4.18
CA GLY A 301 23.41 3.27 3.01
C GLY A 301 23.87 4.15 1.86
N ARG A 302 25.06 3.89 1.31
CA ARG A 302 25.60 4.63 0.16
C ARG A 302 25.70 3.76 -1.09
N SER A 303 25.51 4.37 -2.25
CA SER A 303 25.69 3.70 -3.54
C SER A 303 27.17 3.38 -3.78
N ILE A 304 27.45 2.21 -4.37
CA ILE A 304 28.83 1.84 -4.77
C ILE A 304 29.28 2.65 -5.99
N THR A 305 28.35 2.97 -6.89
CA THR A 305 28.64 3.68 -8.14
C THR A 305 28.65 5.19 -7.98
N ASP A 306 27.94 5.71 -6.99
CA ASP A 306 27.90 7.13 -6.65
C ASP A 306 27.91 7.27 -5.11
N PRO A 307 29.08 7.42 -4.48
CA PRO A 307 29.19 7.56 -3.03
C PRO A 307 28.48 8.79 -2.44
N SER A 308 28.10 9.77 -3.27
CA SER A 308 27.30 10.93 -2.83
C SER A 308 25.80 10.61 -2.70
N ASP A 309 25.33 9.51 -3.32
CA ASP A 309 23.96 8.99 -3.12
C ASP A 309 23.91 8.22 -1.79
N VAL A 310 23.64 8.95 -0.70
CA VAL A 310 23.53 8.43 0.65
C VAL A 310 22.08 8.53 1.11
N THR A 311 21.57 7.45 1.71
CA THR A 311 20.26 7.41 2.40
C THR A 311 20.49 7.24 3.90
N TYR A 312 19.70 7.94 4.70
CA TYR A 312 19.79 7.93 6.16
C TYR A 312 18.51 7.37 6.76
N HIS A 313 18.63 6.54 7.79
CA HIS A 313 17.47 5.93 8.44
C HIS A 313 17.65 6.02 9.96
N LEU A 314 16.56 6.38 10.65
CA LEU A 314 16.48 6.22 12.09
C LEU A 314 15.83 4.88 12.40
N CYS A 315 16.55 4.08 13.18
CA CYS A 315 16.15 2.74 13.56
C CYS A 315 15.87 2.69 15.07
N PHE A 316 14.78 2.03 15.43
CA PHE A 316 14.43 1.69 16.80
C PHE A 316 13.95 0.24 16.83
N GLY A 317 14.51 -0.58 17.70
CA GLY A 317 14.14 -2.00 17.71
C GLY A 317 14.86 -2.81 18.79
N PRO A 318 14.79 -4.15 18.74
CA PRO A 318 15.41 -5.03 19.71
C PRO A 318 16.90 -4.78 19.90
N VAL A 319 17.38 -4.74 21.12
CA VAL A 319 18.82 -4.71 21.41
C VAL A 319 19.48 -5.97 20.82
N GLY A 320 20.50 -5.79 20.03
CA GLY A 320 21.18 -6.91 19.33
C GLY A 320 20.79 -7.08 17.87
N SER A 321 19.92 -6.23 17.32
CA SER A 321 19.72 -6.18 15.87
C SER A 321 21.04 -5.91 15.16
N ILE A 322 21.35 -6.72 14.15
CA ILE A 322 22.63 -6.64 13.44
C ILE A 322 22.52 -5.77 12.18
N LEU A 323 23.64 -5.21 11.75
CA LEU A 323 23.71 -4.32 10.58
C LEU A 323 23.05 -4.91 9.34
N SER A 324 23.25 -6.20 9.05
CA SER A 324 22.68 -6.85 7.87
C SER A 324 21.15 -6.95 7.92
N GLU A 325 20.56 -7.11 9.10
CA GLU A 325 19.11 -7.10 9.30
C GLU A 325 18.54 -5.69 9.08
N LEU A 326 19.16 -4.68 9.70
CA LEU A 326 18.76 -3.28 9.54
C LEU A 326 18.82 -2.84 8.08
N ALA A 327 19.93 -3.15 7.39
CA ALA A 327 20.15 -2.80 5.99
C ALA A 327 19.14 -3.49 5.06
N ARG A 328 18.89 -4.81 5.25
CA ARG A 328 17.90 -5.56 4.48
C ARG A 328 16.50 -4.99 4.67
N THR A 329 16.16 -4.60 5.89
CA THR A 329 14.85 -4.03 6.21
C THR A 329 14.69 -2.64 5.60
N ALA A 330 15.72 -1.79 5.65
CA ALA A 330 15.73 -0.48 5.03
C ALA A 330 15.56 -0.56 3.50
N ASP A 331 16.31 -1.43 2.82
CA ASP A 331 16.15 -1.65 1.37
C ASP A 331 14.76 -2.20 1.02
N GLY A 332 14.17 -2.98 1.90
CA GLY A 332 12.84 -3.57 1.71
C GLY A 332 11.71 -2.54 1.66
N HIS A 333 11.91 -1.28 2.08
CA HIS A 333 10.92 -0.21 1.94
C HIS A 333 10.46 -0.03 0.48
N ARG A 334 11.34 -0.21 -0.48
CA ARG A 334 11.03 -0.08 -1.91
C ARG A 334 10.02 -1.12 -2.43
N ALA A 335 9.77 -2.20 -1.69
CA ALA A 335 8.76 -3.19 -2.05
C ALA A 335 7.35 -2.56 -2.14
N VAL A 336 7.03 -1.56 -1.31
CA VAL A 336 5.74 -0.86 -1.38
C VAL A 336 5.57 -0.11 -2.69
N GLU A 337 6.62 0.54 -3.20
CA GLU A 337 6.58 1.24 -4.48
C GLU A 337 6.31 0.26 -5.63
N GLY A 338 6.96 -0.90 -5.61
CA GLY A 338 6.72 -1.99 -6.55
C GLY A 338 5.27 -2.48 -6.48
N CYS A 339 4.74 -2.69 -5.27
CA CYS A 339 3.37 -3.09 -5.01
C CYS A 339 2.37 -2.04 -5.52
N LEU A 340 2.56 -0.76 -5.21
CA LEU A 340 1.70 0.33 -5.67
C LEU A 340 1.74 0.49 -7.19
N ARG A 341 2.92 0.38 -7.81
CA ARG A 341 3.05 0.37 -9.28
C ARG A 341 2.35 -0.83 -9.92
N ALA A 342 2.46 -2.00 -9.32
CA ALA A 342 1.77 -3.20 -9.78
C ALA A 342 0.24 -3.05 -9.64
N ALA A 343 -0.25 -2.57 -8.50
CA ALA A 343 -1.66 -2.31 -8.27
C ALA A 343 -2.22 -1.27 -9.26
N ARG A 344 -1.47 -0.20 -9.54
CA ARG A 344 -1.83 0.81 -10.56
C ARG A 344 -1.99 0.19 -11.95
N ARG A 345 -1.10 -0.72 -12.35
CA ARG A 345 -1.11 -1.33 -13.70
C ARG A 345 -2.04 -2.51 -13.82
N LYS A 346 -2.05 -3.42 -12.82
CA LYS A 346 -2.71 -4.72 -12.91
C LYS A 346 -4.11 -4.72 -12.29
N SER A 347 -4.36 -3.95 -11.22
CA SER A 347 -5.63 -3.92 -10.50
C SER A 347 -6.41 -2.62 -10.62
N GLY A 348 -6.03 -1.72 -11.53
CA GLY A 348 -6.76 -0.51 -11.84
C GLY A 348 -6.84 0.52 -10.71
N LEU A 349 -5.88 0.53 -9.77
CA LEU A 349 -5.88 1.41 -8.59
C LEU A 349 -6.02 2.90 -8.95
N ALA A 350 -5.52 3.33 -10.11
CA ALA A 350 -5.61 4.71 -10.59
C ALA A 350 -6.70 4.94 -11.66
N ASP A 351 -7.44 3.91 -12.06
CA ASP A 351 -8.34 3.94 -13.22
C ASP A 351 -9.79 4.33 -12.84
N TYR A 352 -9.97 5.25 -11.92
CA TYR A 352 -11.28 5.67 -11.46
C TYR A 352 -11.68 7.07 -11.95
N GLN A 353 -13.00 7.28 -12.03
CA GLN A 353 -13.61 8.57 -12.38
C GLN A 353 -14.50 9.12 -11.25
N VAL A 354 -14.59 8.41 -10.13
CA VAL A 354 -15.36 8.85 -8.97
C VAL A 354 -14.78 10.14 -8.37
N ARG A 355 -15.64 10.99 -7.84
CA ARG A 355 -15.25 12.29 -7.26
C ARG A 355 -15.53 12.36 -5.77
N GLY A 356 -16.54 11.62 -5.29
CA GLY A 356 -16.93 11.61 -3.90
C GLY A 356 -15.94 10.90 -3.00
N TYR A 357 -15.87 11.32 -1.74
CA TYR A 357 -14.99 10.79 -0.72
C TYR A 357 -15.19 9.27 -0.51
N ARG A 358 -16.41 8.88 -0.17
CA ARG A 358 -16.74 7.47 0.04
C ARG A 358 -16.55 6.60 -1.21
N ALA A 359 -16.82 7.17 -2.39
CA ALA A 359 -16.64 6.45 -3.66
C ALA A 359 -15.17 6.19 -3.97
N TRP A 360 -14.25 7.06 -3.52
CA TRP A 360 -12.81 6.83 -3.61
C TRP A 360 -12.42 5.62 -2.75
N TYR A 361 -12.82 5.58 -1.47
CA TYR A 361 -12.54 4.45 -0.59
C TYR A 361 -13.05 3.14 -1.18
N ARG A 362 -14.25 3.14 -1.72
CA ARG A 362 -14.88 1.97 -2.34
C ARG A 362 -14.10 1.46 -3.54
N HIS A 363 -13.71 2.36 -4.45
CA HIS A 363 -12.92 1.98 -5.61
C HIS A 363 -11.56 1.42 -5.19
N VAL A 364 -10.84 2.16 -4.34
CA VAL A 364 -9.49 1.78 -3.88
C VAL A 364 -9.53 0.43 -3.15
N THR A 365 -10.50 0.22 -2.27
CA THR A 365 -10.66 -1.06 -1.56
C THR A 365 -10.90 -2.22 -2.54
N LEU A 366 -11.76 -2.06 -3.55
CA LEU A 366 -11.98 -3.10 -4.56
C LEU A 366 -10.74 -3.33 -5.44
N SER A 367 -9.94 -2.29 -5.68
CA SER A 367 -8.63 -2.44 -6.34
C SER A 367 -7.62 -3.20 -5.48
N MET A 368 -7.66 -3.01 -4.15
CA MET A 368 -6.83 -3.79 -3.22
C MET A 368 -7.25 -5.26 -3.21
N VAL A 369 -8.56 -5.56 -3.25
CA VAL A 369 -9.06 -6.94 -3.41
C VAL A 369 -8.53 -7.58 -4.69
N ALA A 370 -8.55 -6.84 -5.83
CA ALA A 370 -7.99 -7.31 -7.09
C ALA A 370 -6.48 -7.55 -7.00
N ALA A 371 -5.73 -6.64 -6.36
CA ALA A 371 -4.30 -6.79 -6.15
C ALA A 371 -3.96 -8.00 -5.27
N ALA A 372 -4.72 -8.21 -4.18
CA ALA A 372 -4.55 -9.36 -3.29
C ALA A 372 -4.75 -10.69 -4.04
N TYR A 373 -5.78 -10.79 -4.88
CA TYR A 373 -6.00 -11.98 -5.69
C TYR A 373 -4.84 -12.27 -6.65
N LEU A 374 -4.31 -11.21 -7.32
CA LEU A 374 -3.17 -11.35 -8.21
C LEU A 374 -1.90 -11.79 -7.46
N SER A 375 -1.64 -11.24 -6.27
CA SER A 375 -0.50 -11.65 -5.44
C SER A 375 -0.59 -13.12 -5.02
N ILE A 376 -1.78 -13.61 -4.66
CA ILE A 376 -2.00 -15.03 -4.32
C ILE A 376 -1.73 -15.95 -5.53
N LEU A 377 -2.13 -15.53 -6.73
CA LEU A 377 -1.85 -16.30 -7.94
C LEU A 377 -0.35 -16.37 -8.24
N GLU A 378 0.36 -15.26 -8.07
CA GLU A 378 1.81 -15.17 -8.29
C GLU A 378 2.57 -16.06 -7.32
N THR A 379 2.24 -16.07 -6.02
CA THR A 379 2.83 -16.98 -5.03
C THR A 379 2.56 -18.46 -5.34
N SER A 380 1.34 -18.79 -5.75
CA SER A 380 0.95 -20.16 -6.08
C SER A 380 1.64 -20.72 -7.34
N THR A 381 2.09 -19.86 -8.25
CA THR A 381 2.85 -20.28 -9.44
C THR A 381 4.32 -20.49 -9.12
N THR A 382 4.90 -19.67 -8.25
CA THR A 382 6.29 -19.82 -7.80
C THR A 382 6.49 -21.13 -7.03
N ASP A 383 5.53 -21.54 -6.19
CA ASP A 383 5.57 -22.83 -5.47
C ASP A 383 5.50 -24.05 -6.41
N ARG A 384 4.77 -23.94 -7.53
CA ARG A 384 4.68 -25.01 -8.53
C ARG A 384 5.96 -25.18 -9.35
N ASP A 385 6.60 -24.07 -9.69
CA ASP A 385 7.87 -24.08 -10.43
C ASP A 385 9.04 -24.55 -9.55
N ALA A 386 8.94 -24.40 -8.23
CA ALA A 386 9.90 -24.92 -7.25
C ALA A 386 9.76 -26.42 -6.92
N GLY A 387 8.78 -27.12 -7.53
CA GLY A 387 8.64 -28.58 -7.43
C GLY A 387 8.06 -29.12 -6.11
N GLU A 388 7.54 -28.26 -5.25
CA GLU A 388 6.82 -28.67 -4.04
C GLU A 388 5.31 -28.57 -4.25
N VAL A 389 4.65 -29.73 -4.27
CA VAL A 389 3.19 -29.84 -4.15
C VAL A 389 2.82 -29.47 -2.72
N SER A 390 2.67 -28.18 -2.49
CA SER A 390 2.15 -27.69 -1.21
C SER A 390 0.63 -27.78 -1.21
N HIS A 391 0.10 -28.78 -0.53
CA HIS A 391 -1.28 -28.75 -0.05
C HIS A 391 -1.46 -27.47 0.76
N VAL A 392 -2.51 -26.70 0.45
CA VAL A 392 -3.02 -25.62 1.28
C VAL A 392 -3.10 -26.14 2.72
N ARG A 393 -2.15 -25.78 3.56
CA ARG A 393 -2.17 -26.16 4.96
C ARG A 393 -3.34 -25.41 5.61
N PRO A 394 -4.31 -26.13 6.18
CA PRO A 394 -5.29 -25.45 7.03
C PRO A 394 -4.51 -24.83 8.20
N VAL A 395 -4.68 -23.53 8.38
CA VAL A 395 -4.18 -22.82 9.57
C VAL A 395 -4.75 -23.53 10.78
N ARG A 396 -3.93 -24.30 11.47
CA ARG A 396 -4.28 -24.78 12.80
C ARG A 396 -4.41 -23.56 13.68
N SER A 397 -5.64 -23.25 14.05
CA SER A 397 -5.95 -22.34 15.14
C SER A 397 -5.24 -22.87 16.40
N ARG A 398 -4.08 -22.30 16.72
CA ARG A 398 -3.55 -22.38 18.06
C ARG A 398 -4.06 -21.15 18.81
N PRO A 399 -4.61 -21.34 20.03
CA PRO A 399 -5.03 -20.22 20.83
C PRO A 399 -3.82 -19.38 21.19
N ASN A 400 -3.97 -18.07 21.06
CA ASN A 400 -3.20 -16.98 21.64
C ASN A 400 -1.93 -17.39 22.41
N ALA A 401 -0.81 -17.46 21.69
CA ALA A 401 0.49 -17.27 22.28
C ALA A 401 1.15 -16.13 21.52
N VAL A 402 0.63 -14.94 21.71
CA VAL A 402 1.41 -13.72 21.56
C VAL A 402 2.48 -13.84 22.62
N ALA A 403 3.71 -14.16 22.23
CA ALA A 403 4.84 -13.88 23.10
C ALA A 403 4.87 -12.37 23.24
N PRO A 404 4.61 -11.84 24.44
CA PRO A 404 4.64 -10.40 24.62
C PRO A 404 6.09 -9.95 24.50
N TRP A 405 6.35 -9.08 23.55
CA TRP A 405 7.61 -8.35 23.43
C TRP A 405 7.70 -7.20 24.47
N TRP A 406 6.92 -7.26 25.58
CA TRP A 406 6.96 -6.35 26.73
C TRP A 406 7.52 -7.01 27.96
#